data_c0584d601037450b27b1c39d3f6c5850
#
_entry.id   c0584d601037450b27b1c39d3f6c5850
#
_cell.length_a   1.000
_cell.length_b   1.000
_cell.length_c   1.000
_cell.angle_alpha   90.00
_cell.angle_beta   90.00
_cell.angle_gamma   90.00
#
_symmetry.space_group_name_H-M   'P 1'
#
loop_
_entity.id
_entity.type
_entity.pdbx_description
1 polymer ?
#
loop_
_entity_poly.entity_id
_entity_poly.type
_entity_poly.pdbx_seq_one_letter_code
_entity_poly.pdbx_strand_id
1 'polypeptide(L)'
;MHFKSTLFICLFSISGLNGFGQDVHFSQMEFSPLTLNPGIAGLHSPLQGIVNYRNQWNSVGIPYQTMAASIDGRFNENQRGKSGIIAGGINFFNDKAGDLGLVTSNVNLHLAYHLILDRTSTLGLGIYTGFGQQNIDPDGARWGSQYDGSAYNPAFNNGENLIYAKNSYLDAGAGLVYKYRKPGGYMTQNNQFHFTYGLALYHVNRPNYSLISIESEKLFMRWSAFANADIGIPNTKGSI
;
A
#
# COMPACT_ATOMS: atom_id res chain seq x y z
N MET A 1 -5.12 28.77 -29.90
CA MET A 1 -6.38 28.29 -29.30
C MET A 1 -6.48 26.77 -29.23
N HIS A 2 -5.68 26.02 -29.96
CA HIS A 2 -5.73 24.52 -30.01
C HIS A 2 -5.10 23.82 -28.79
N PHE A 3 -4.13 24.42 -28.11
CA PHE A 3 -3.45 23.80 -26.98
C PHE A 3 -4.36 23.55 -25.74
N LYS A 4 -5.30 24.47 -25.48
CA LYS A 4 -6.25 24.34 -24.37
C LYS A 4 -7.30 23.23 -24.62
N SER A 5 -7.70 23.05 -25.89
CA SER A 5 -8.66 21.99 -26.26
C SER A 5 -8.04 20.60 -26.19
N THR A 6 -6.76 20.45 -26.58
CA THR A 6 -6.04 19.17 -26.51
C THR A 6 -5.81 18.74 -25.06
N LEU A 7 -5.49 19.67 -24.16
CA LEU A 7 -5.33 19.39 -22.74
C LEU A 7 -6.65 18.94 -22.10
N PHE A 8 -7.78 19.53 -22.51
CA PHE A 8 -9.11 19.17 -22.00
C PHE A 8 -9.56 17.79 -22.47
N ILE A 9 -9.26 17.42 -23.71
CA ILE A 9 -9.52 16.08 -24.27
C ILE A 9 -8.69 15.02 -23.57
N CYS A 10 -7.41 15.27 -23.30
CA CYS A 10 -6.56 14.35 -22.51
C CYS A 10 -7.07 14.14 -21.08
N LEU A 11 -7.54 15.20 -20.41
CA LEU A 11 -8.13 15.09 -19.07
C LEU A 11 -9.45 14.29 -19.06
N PHE A 12 -10.26 14.45 -20.10
CA PHE A 12 -11.54 13.73 -20.22
C PHE A 12 -11.38 12.25 -20.57
N SER A 13 -10.32 11.91 -21.31
CA SER A 13 -9.99 10.51 -21.66
C SER A 13 -9.54 9.68 -20.45
N ILE A 14 -9.02 10.30 -19.40
CA ILE A 14 -8.60 9.64 -18.16
C ILE A 14 -9.79 9.26 -17.27
N SER A 15 -10.93 9.96 -17.39
CA SER A 15 -12.14 9.68 -16.60
C SER A 15 -12.91 8.43 -17.01
N GLY A 16 -12.54 7.76 -18.12
CA GLY A 16 -13.15 6.50 -18.58
C GLY A 16 -12.47 5.23 -18.06
N LEU A 17 -11.44 5.32 -17.22
CA LEU A 17 -10.80 4.15 -16.65
C LEU A 17 -11.65 3.63 -15.48
N ASN A 18 -12.29 2.49 -15.68
CA ASN A 18 -12.95 1.76 -14.59
C ASN A 18 -11.88 1.32 -13.59
N GLY A 19 -11.80 2.01 -12.47
CA GLY A 19 -10.88 1.68 -11.37
C GLY A 19 -11.45 0.51 -10.56
N PHE A 20 -10.87 -0.66 -10.69
CA PHE A 20 -11.10 -1.78 -9.79
C PHE A 20 -10.15 -1.62 -8.60
N GLY A 21 -10.63 -1.01 -7.53
CA GLY A 21 -9.86 -0.82 -6.29
C GLY A 21 -10.41 -1.73 -5.21
N GLN A 22 -9.70 -2.78 -4.85
CA GLN A 22 -10.12 -3.73 -3.81
C GLN A 22 -9.04 -4.00 -2.75
N ASP A 23 -8.03 -3.15 -2.65
CA ASP A 23 -6.94 -3.39 -1.72
C ASP A 23 -6.91 -2.34 -0.59
N VAL A 24 -6.38 -2.76 0.58
CA VAL A 24 -6.24 -1.87 1.73
C VAL A 24 -5.23 -0.77 1.41
N HIS A 25 -5.64 0.48 1.58
CA HIS A 25 -4.77 1.63 1.41
C HIS A 25 -4.96 2.62 2.57
N PHE A 26 -3.89 3.32 2.90
CA PHE A 26 -3.92 4.41 3.87
C PHE A 26 -4.01 5.75 3.16
N SER A 27 -4.78 6.68 3.71
CA SER A 27 -4.95 8.03 3.15
C SER A 27 -3.63 8.81 3.13
N GLN A 28 -2.75 8.54 4.10
CA GLN A 28 -1.41 9.10 4.19
C GLN A 28 -0.39 8.04 3.74
N MET A 29 -0.13 7.99 2.44
CA MET A 29 0.73 6.97 1.82
C MET A 29 2.20 7.07 2.29
N GLU A 30 2.65 8.24 2.72
CA GLU A 30 4.01 8.47 3.24
C GLU A 30 4.31 7.64 4.49
N PHE A 31 3.28 7.32 5.28
CA PHE A 31 3.39 6.47 6.48
C PHE A 31 3.15 4.99 6.20
N SER A 32 3.11 4.59 4.92
CA SER A 32 3.04 3.18 4.51
C SER A 32 3.85 2.92 3.25
N PRO A 33 5.15 3.27 3.23
CA PRO A 33 5.95 3.26 2.00
C PRO A 33 6.07 1.88 1.37
N LEU A 34 6.19 0.81 2.16
CA LEU A 34 6.31 -0.55 1.64
C LEU A 34 5.03 -1.08 0.97
N THR A 35 3.86 -0.56 1.35
CA THR A 35 2.59 -0.89 0.68
C THR A 35 2.40 -0.11 -0.62
N LEU A 36 3.16 0.97 -0.79
CA LEU A 36 3.13 1.81 -1.98
C LEU A 36 4.07 1.28 -3.07
N ASN A 37 5.30 0.88 -2.68
CA ASN A 37 6.29 0.35 -3.62
C ASN A 37 7.38 -0.43 -2.87
N PRO A 38 7.64 -1.71 -3.20
CA PRO A 38 8.70 -2.49 -2.55
C PRO A 38 10.12 -1.94 -2.78
N GLY A 39 10.33 -1.18 -3.87
CA GLY A 39 11.60 -0.52 -4.15
C GLY A 39 11.93 0.66 -3.22
N ILE A 40 11.01 1.06 -2.33
CA ILE A 40 11.27 2.12 -1.34
C ILE A 40 12.03 1.59 -0.12
N ALA A 41 12.04 0.29 0.14
CA ALA A 41 12.71 -0.28 1.31
C ALA A 41 14.15 0.25 1.46
N GLY A 42 14.47 0.88 2.61
CA GLY A 42 15.76 1.49 2.87
C GLY A 42 16.14 2.70 2.03
N LEU A 43 15.25 3.23 1.17
CA LEU A 43 15.56 4.36 0.28
C LEU A 43 15.69 5.69 1.03
N HIS A 44 14.83 5.90 2.02
CA HIS A 44 14.75 7.17 2.74
C HIS A 44 15.66 7.22 3.96
N SER A 45 15.72 6.14 4.72
CA SER A 45 16.45 6.05 5.98
C SER A 45 17.29 4.78 6.06
N PRO A 46 18.38 4.77 6.84
CA PRO A 46 19.17 3.57 7.11
C PRO A 46 18.36 2.49 7.82
N LEU A 47 17.50 2.91 8.74
CA LEU A 47 16.53 2.07 9.44
C LEU A 47 15.29 2.91 9.71
N GLN A 48 14.12 2.35 9.45
CA GLN A 48 12.83 3.00 9.66
C GLN A 48 11.83 1.99 10.23
N GLY A 49 11.04 2.41 11.20
CA GLY A 49 9.90 1.67 11.72
C GLY A 49 8.66 2.55 11.75
N ILE A 50 7.53 2.03 11.29
CA ILE A 50 6.27 2.76 11.20
C ILE A 50 5.15 1.87 11.73
N VAL A 51 4.26 2.46 12.53
CA VAL A 51 3.02 1.83 13.00
C VAL A 51 1.85 2.74 12.68
N ASN A 52 0.82 2.17 12.07
CA ASN A 52 -0.40 2.86 11.71
C ASN A 52 -1.61 2.16 12.30
N TYR A 53 -2.54 2.96 12.78
CA TYR A 53 -3.86 2.50 13.19
C TYR A 53 -4.93 3.39 12.58
N ARG A 54 -5.95 2.77 11.99
CA ARG A 54 -7.09 3.43 11.37
C ARG A 54 -8.37 2.84 11.94
N ASN A 55 -9.27 3.72 12.34
CA ASN A 55 -10.60 3.35 12.78
C ASN A 55 -11.63 4.23 12.07
N GLN A 56 -12.61 3.61 11.40
CA GLN A 56 -13.63 4.32 10.64
C GLN A 56 -15.02 3.84 11.03
N TRP A 57 -15.96 4.79 10.99
CA TRP A 57 -17.40 4.57 11.24
C TRP A 57 -17.74 3.99 12.61
N ASN A 58 -17.00 4.36 13.62
CA ASN A 58 -17.17 3.90 14.99
C ASN A 58 -18.55 4.27 15.60
N SER A 59 -19.25 5.26 15.03
CA SER A 59 -20.55 5.75 15.50
C SER A 59 -21.74 5.17 14.74
N VAL A 60 -21.56 4.41 13.67
CA VAL A 60 -22.64 3.99 12.76
C VAL A 60 -22.90 2.49 12.77
N GLY A 61 -22.06 1.69 13.44
CA GLY A 61 -22.17 0.23 13.43
C GLY A 61 -20.88 -0.43 13.90
N ILE A 62 -20.55 -1.59 13.29
CA ILE A 62 -19.28 -2.23 13.55
C ILE A 62 -18.16 -1.49 12.82
N PRO A 63 -17.17 -0.95 13.54
CA PRO A 63 -16.15 -0.11 12.94
C PRO A 63 -15.22 -0.90 12.02
N TYR A 64 -14.75 -0.26 10.94
CA TYR A 64 -13.64 -0.76 10.16
C TYR A 64 -12.34 -0.41 10.86
N GLN A 65 -11.54 -1.40 11.17
CA GLN A 65 -10.30 -1.26 11.91
C GLN A 65 -9.13 -1.82 11.10
N THR A 66 -8.16 -0.98 10.80
CA THR A 66 -6.94 -1.38 10.10
C THR A 66 -5.74 -1.09 10.98
N MET A 67 -4.90 -2.08 11.22
CA MET A 67 -3.63 -1.97 11.93
C MET A 67 -2.51 -2.36 10.97
N ALA A 68 -1.47 -1.56 10.88
CA ALA A 68 -0.30 -1.87 10.09
C ALA A 68 0.98 -1.51 10.84
N ALA A 69 2.01 -2.33 10.63
CA ALA A 69 3.34 -2.08 11.13
C ALA A 69 4.36 -2.45 10.05
N SER A 70 5.41 -1.66 9.93
CA SER A 70 6.51 -1.95 9.03
C SER A 70 7.85 -1.59 9.64
N ILE A 71 8.86 -2.33 9.24
CA ILE A 71 10.27 -2.03 9.51
C ILE A 71 11.06 -2.30 8.24
N ASP A 72 11.92 -1.37 7.87
CA ASP A 72 12.81 -1.51 6.71
C ASP A 72 14.16 -0.85 6.99
N GLY A 73 15.19 -1.34 6.30
CA GLY A 73 16.53 -0.83 6.49
C GLY A 73 17.52 -1.32 5.45
N ARG A 74 18.73 -0.75 5.53
CA ARG A 74 19.87 -1.04 4.66
C ARG A 74 20.79 -2.06 5.31
N PHE A 75 21.28 -3.03 4.52
CA PHE A 75 22.18 -4.06 5.03
C PHE A 75 23.68 -3.72 4.83
N ASN A 76 24.01 -2.83 3.90
CA ASN A 76 25.39 -2.57 3.51
C ASN A 76 25.78 -1.07 3.44
N GLU A 77 25.30 -0.26 4.38
CA GLU A 77 25.51 1.19 4.36
C GLU A 77 26.98 1.62 4.50
N ASN A 78 27.81 0.84 5.20
CA ASN A 78 29.17 1.24 5.60
C ASN A 78 30.25 1.05 4.53
N GLN A 79 29.92 0.73 3.30
CA GLN A 79 30.92 0.47 2.27
C GLN A 79 31.10 1.70 1.35
N ARG A 80 32.08 2.55 1.71
CA ARG A 80 32.51 3.66 0.84
C ARG A 80 32.94 3.14 -0.54
N GLY A 81 32.40 3.73 -1.62
CA GLY A 81 32.78 3.41 -3.00
C GLY A 81 31.95 2.33 -3.69
N LYS A 82 30.92 1.76 -3.08
CA LYS A 82 29.98 0.86 -3.77
C LYS A 82 28.91 1.63 -4.54
N SER A 83 28.63 1.14 -5.74
CA SER A 83 27.59 1.68 -6.62
C SER A 83 26.19 1.25 -6.25
N GLY A 84 26.01 0.42 -5.18
CA GLY A 84 24.71 -0.14 -4.85
C GLY A 84 24.52 -0.42 -3.36
N ILE A 85 23.26 -0.29 -2.94
CA ILE A 85 22.80 -0.55 -1.57
C ILE A 85 21.77 -1.67 -1.61
N ILE A 86 21.97 -2.69 -0.80
CA ILE A 86 20.98 -3.73 -0.55
C ILE A 86 20.17 -3.33 0.68
N ALA A 87 18.87 -3.41 0.56
CA ALA A 87 17.93 -3.08 1.61
C ALA A 87 16.80 -4.12 1.68
N GLY A 88 16.14 -4.17 2.80
CA GLY A 88 14.98 -5.05 2.97
C GLY A 88 14.06 -4.54 4.05
N GLY A 89 12.88 -5.13 4.11
CA GLY A 89 11.89 -4.75 5.09
C GLY A 89 10.82 -5.82 5.24
N ILE A 90 10.07 -5.68 6.31
CA ILE A 90 8.90 -6.50 6.60
C ILE A 90 7.75 -5.54 6.89
N ASN A 91 6.59 -5.80 6.32
CA ASN A 91 5.38 -5.15 6.73
C ASN A 91 4.29 -6.16 7.07
N PHE A 92 3.52 -5.79 8.05
CA PHE A 92 2.33 -6.51 8.50
C PHE A 92 1.14 -5.58 8.41
N PHE A 93 0.00 -6.08 7.99
CA PHE A 93 -1.26 -5.41 8.21
C PHE A 93 -2.38 -6.40 8.57
N ASN A 94 -3.32 -5.91 9.35
CA ASN A 94 -4.53 -6.60 9.73
C ASN A 94 -5.70 -5.63 9.54
N ASP A 95 -6.65 -6.03 8.74
CA ASP A 95 -7.84 -5.26 8.41
C ASP A 95 -9.08 -6.04 8.84
N LYS A 96 -9.92 -5.42 9.68
CA LYS A 96 -11.19 -5.98 10.12
C LYS A 96 -12.33 -5.13 9.58
N ALA A 97 -13.23 -5.76 8.83
CA ALA A 97 -14.29 -5.07 8.12
C ALA A 97 -15.63 -5.78 8.22
N GLY A 98 -16.70 -5.00 8.38
CA GLY A 98 -18.09 -5.42 8.25
C GLY A 98 -18.64 -6.29 9.39
N ASP A 99 -19.94 -6.55 9.30
CA ASP A 99 -20.72 -7.26 10.32
C ASP A 99 -20.34 -8.75 10.45
N LEU A 100 -19.81 -9.34 9.38
CA LEU A 100 -19.28 -10.71 9.36
C LEU A 100 -17.88 -10.80 9.97
N GLY A 101 -17.32 -9.69 10.46
CA GLY A 101 -15.99 -9.69 11.04
C GLY A 101 -14.93 -10.21 10.06
N LEU A 102 -15.04 -9.88 8.77
CA LEU A 102 -14.01 -10.26 7.80
C LEU A 102 -12.67 -9.68 8.25
N VAL A 103 -11.74 -10.57 8.57
CA VAL A 103 -10.37 -10.22 8.94
C VAL A 103 -9.44 -10.62 7.81
N THR A 104 -8.71 -9.65 7.28
CA THR A 104 -7.63 -9.88 6.33
C THR A 104 -6.30 -9.55 6.98
N SER A 105 -5.42 -10.54 7.09
CA SER A 105 -4.08 -10.37 7.67
C SER A 105 -3.04 -10.69 6.61
N ASN A 106 -2.03 -9.81 6.47
CA ASN A 106 -0.93 -10.01 5.54
C ASN A 106 0.42 -9.73 6.20
N VAL A 107 1.39 -10.58 5.90
CA VAL A 107 2.80 -10.37 6.22
C VAL A 107 3.58 -10.40 4.93
N ASN A 108 4.32 -9.35 4.63
CA ASN A 108 5.10 -9.23 3.40
C ASN A 108 6.57 -8.98 3.72
N LEU A 109 7.43 -9.69 3.02
CA LEU A 109 8.87 -9.54 3.06
C LEU A 109 9.32 -8.82 1.79
N HIS A 110 10.08 -7.74 1.94
CA HIS A 110 10.57 -6.89 0.87
C HIS A 110 12.09 -7.00 0.76
N LEU A 111 12.57 -7.04 -0.47
CA LEU A 111 13.98 -6.95 -0.79
C LEU A 111 14.17 -5.90 -1.88
N ALA A 112 15.10 -4.98 -1.68
CA ALA A 112 15.38 -3.90 -2.61
C ALA A 112 16.88 -3.76 -2.88
N TYR A 113 17.19 -3.34 -4.10
CA TYR A 113 18.53 -2.96 -4.52
C TYR A 113 18.52 -1.54 -5.09
N HIS A 114 19.33 -0.66 -4.52
CA HIS A 114 19.44 0.73 -4.95
C HIS A 114 20.75 0.94 -5.68
N LEU A 115 20.67 1.20 -6.97
CA LEU A 115 21.79 1.59 -7.82
C LEU A 115 22.02 3.08 -7.71
N ILE A 116 23.18 3.48 -7.23
CA ILE A 116 23.61 4.88 -7.16
C ILE A 116 24.15 5.26 -8.54
N LEU A 117 23.37 6.03 -9.31
CA LEU A 117 23.75 6.46 -10.65
C LEU A 117 24.79 7.58 -10.57
N ASP A 118 24.55 8.54 -9.68
CA ASP A 118 25.44 9.66 -9.38
C ASP A 118 25.19 10.19 -7.95
N ARG A 119 25.82 11.33 -7.61
CA ARG A 119 25.69 11.94 -6.26
C ARG A 119 24.28 12.45 -5.95
N THR A 120 23.46 12.58 -6.98
CA THR A 120 22.11 13.17 -6.91
C THR A 120 21.01 12.17 -7.21
N SER A 121 21.30 11.10 -7.93
CA SER A 121 20.33 10.21 -8.53
C SER A 121 20.54 8.76 -8.08
N THR A 122 19.44 8.13 -7.66
CA THR A 122 19.40 6.72 -7.25
C THR A 122 18.22 6.02 -7.92
N LEU A 123 18.48 4.85 -8.48
CA LEU A 123 17.46 3.96 -9.04
C LEU A 123 17.28 2.78 -8.11
N GLY A 124 16.09 2.57 -7.58
CA GLY A 124 15.74 1.45 -6.71
C GLY A 124 14.89 0.43 -7.46
N LEU A 125 15.25 -0.84 -7.31
CA LEU A 125 14.48 -2.00 -7.74
C LEU A 125 14.09 -2.78 -6.51
N GLY A 126 12.82 -3.17 -6.41
CA GLY A 126 12.33 -3.96 -5.27
C GLY A 126 11.43 -5.09 -5.70
N ILE A 127 11.45 -6.15 -4.95
CA ILE A 127 10.51 -7.26 -5.02
C ILE A 127 9.93 -7.51 -3.64
N TYR A 128 8.75 -8.07 -3.60
CA TYR A 128 8.19 -8.59 -2.36
C TYR A 128 7.55 -9.95 -2.56
N THR A 129 7.52 -10.71 -1.49
CA THR A 129 6.70 -11.89 -1.33
C THR A 129 5.92 -11.79 -0.03
N GLY A 130 4.68 -12.23 -0.04
CA GLY A 130 3.80 -12.12 1.10
C GLY A 130 2.96 -13.37 1.32
N PHE A 131 2.51 -13.52 2.55
CA PHE A 131 1.51 -14.49 2.96
C PHE A 131 0.29 -13.74 3.48
N GLY A 132 -0.85 -13.98 2.83
CA GLY A 132 -2.14 -13.41 3.21
C GLY A 132 -3.09 -14.49 3.73
N GLN A 133 -3.91 -14.09 4.69
CA GLN A 133 -4.97 -14.91 5.24
C GLN A 133 -6.23 -14.08 5.39
N GLN A 134 -7.35 -14.64 4.95
CA GLN A 134 -8.68 -14.12 5.21
C GLN A 134 -9.42 -15.06 6.15
N ASN A 135 -10.21 -14.48 7.03
CA ASN A 135 -11.07 -15.21 7.96
C ASN A 135 -12.40 -14.46 8.12
N ILE A 136 -13.49 -15.20 8.12
CA ILE A 136 -14.83 -14.70 8.45
C ILE A 136 -15.30 -15.41 9.71
N ASP A 137 -15.95 -14.68 10.60
CA ASP A 137 -16.62 -15.22 11.78
C ASP A 137 -18.14 -15.30 11.51
N PRO A 138 -18.67 -16.45 11.10
CA PRO A 138 -20.08 -16.59 10.80
C PRO A 138 -20.97 -16.63 12.03
N ASP A 139 -20.42 -16.95 13.21
CA ASP A 139 -21.21 -17.16 14.44
C ASP A 139 -21.81 -15.87 14.99
N GLY A 140 -21.21 -14.71 14.67
CA GLY A 140 -21.72 -13.39 15.01
C GLY A 140 -22.69 -12.78 13.98
N ALA A 141 -22.84 -13.41 12.82
CA ALA A 141 -23.62 -12.87 11.72
C ALA A 141 -25.14 -13.01 11.93
N ARG A 142 -25.86 -12.01 11.46
CA ARG A 142 -27.33 -12.04 11.42
C ARG A 142 -27.77 -11.93 9.96
N TRP A 143 -28.58 -12.89 9.52
CA TRP A 143 -29.00 -13.00 8.13
C TRP A 143 -30.46 -12.59 7.97
N GLY A 144 -30.79 -11.96 6.87
CA GLY A 144 -32.18 -11.56 6.59
C GLY A 144 -33.14 -12.75 6.51
N SER A 145 -32.66 -13.94 6.07
CA SER A 145 -33.40 -15.20 6.05
C SER A 145 -33.77 -15.76 7.44
N GLN A 146 -33.12 -15.26 8.48
CA GLN A 146 -33.40 -15.65 9.87
C GLN A 146 -34.41 -14.70 10.57
N TYR A 147 -35.03 -13.78 9.82
CA TYR A 147 -36.07 -12.90 10.33
C TYR A 147 -37.43 -13.51 10.00
N ASP A 148 -38.28 -13.76 11.02
CA ASP A 148 -39.59 -14.40 10.87
C ASP A 148 -40.74 -13.40 10.53
N GLY A 149 -40.40 -12.15 10.28
CA GLY A 149 -41.36 -11.06 10.07
C GLY A 149 -41.66 -10.25 11.33
N SER A 150 -41.24 -10.72 12.50
CA SER A 150 -41.46 -10.10 13.81
C SER A 150 -40.15 -9.97 14.59
N ALA A 151 -39.33 -11.02 14.61
CA ALA A 151 -38.08 -11.08 15.34
C ALA A 151 -37.01 -11.90 14.62
N TYR A 152 -35.78 -11.73 15.05
CA TYR A 152 -34.63 -12.56 14.64
C TYR A 152 -34.72 -13.93 15.34
N ASN A 153 -34.68 -15.00 14.56
CA ASN A 153 -34.66 -16.36 15.05
C ASN A 153 -33.43 -17.14 14.55
N PRO A 154 -32.41 -17.37 15.41
CA PRO A 154 -31.17 -18.05 15.03
C PRO A 154 -31.39 -19.54 14.66
N ALA A 155 -32.54 -20.12 14.96
CA ALA A 155 -32.84 -21.49 14.59
C ALA A 155 -33.20 -21.68 13.10
N PHE A 156 -33.50 -20.59 12.42
CA PHE A 156 -33.73 -20.63 10.97
C PHE A 156 -32.41 -20.79 10.22
N ASN A 157 -32.48 -21.59 9.14
CA ASN A 157 -31.32 -21.75 8.27
C ASN A 157 -30.93 -20.38 7.63
N ASN A 158 -29.68 -20.02 7.76
CA ASN A 158 -29.15 -18.77 7.18
C ASN A 158 -29.13 -18.79 5.65
N GLY A 159 -29.26 -19.94 4.98
CA GLY A 159 -29.21 -20.10 3.54
C GLY A 159 -27.80 -20.02 2.93
N GLU A 160 -26.78 -19.77 3.75
CA GLU A 160 -25.40 -19.60 3.30
C GLU A 160 -24.57 -20.86 3.58
N ASN A 161 -23.74 -21.21 2.63
CA ASN A 161 -22.83 -22.35 2.75
C ASN A 161 -21.39 -21.84 3.03
N LEU A 162 -21.15 -21.43 4.27
CA LEU A 162 -19.86 -20.90 4.72
C LEU A 162 -18.90 -22.02 5.15
N ILE A 163 -18.75 -23.06 4.32
CA ILE A 163 -17.88 -24.20 4.63
C ILE A 163 -16.42 -23.77 4.74
N TYR A 164 -16.04 -22.69 4.06
CA TYR A 164 -14.67 -22.16 4.03
C TYR A 164 -14.61 -20.76 4.64
N ALA A 165 -14.70 -20.71 5.97
CA ALA A 165 -14.55 -19.46 6.70
C ALA A 165 -13.12 -18.89 6.68
N LYS A 166 -12.18 -19.58 6.02
CA LYS A 166 -10.75 -19.22 6.00
C LYS A 166 -10.11 -19.54 4.67
N ASN A 167 -9.39 -18.55 4.11
CA ASN A 167 -8.55 -18.70 2.93
C ASN A 167 -7.14 -18.20 3.22
N SER A 168 -6.12 -18.83 2.62
CA SER A 168 -4.72 -18.39 2.72
C SER A 168 -4.11 -18.40 1.33
N TYR A 169 -3.27 -17.39 1.06
CA TYR A 169 -2.65 -17.22 -0.24
C TYR A 169 -1.24 -16.68 -0.13
N LEU A 170 -0.43 -16.98 -1.15
CA LEU A 170 0.87 -16.37 -1.35
C LEU A 170 0.74 -15.24 -2.36
N ASP A 171 1.42 -14.15 -2.08
CA ASP A 171 1.41 -12.95 -2.92
C ASP A 171 2.83 -12.57 -3.33
N ALA A 172 2.95 -11.92 -4.50
CA ALA A 172 4.23 -11.46 -5.00
C ALA A 172 4.05 -10.22 -5.87
N GLY A 173 5.10 -9.40 -5.91
CA GLY A 173 5.13 -8.24 -6.78
C GLY A 173 6.51 -7.61 -6.86
N ALA A 174 6.59 -6.53 -7.64
CA ALA A 174 7.83 -5.82 -7.92
C ALA A 174 7.59 -4.33 -8.05
N GLY A 175 8.64 -3.55 -7.84
CA GLY A 175 8.56 -2.10 -7.98
C GLY A 175 9.88 -1.49 -8.43
N LEU A 176 9.74 -0.36 -9.08
CA LEU A 176 10.81 0.51 -9.54
C LEU A 176 10.61 1.88 -8.90
N VAL A 177 11.68 2.49 -8.42
CA VAL A 177 11.67 3.82 -7.84
C VAL A 177 12.88 4.61 -8.32
N TYR A 178 12.69 5.86 -8.66
CA TYR A 178 13.76 6.80 -8.95
C TYR A 178 13.72 7.95 -7.96
N LYS A 179 14.86 8.24 -7.36
CA LYS A 179 15.05 9.34 -6.42
C LYS A 179 16.09 10.29 -6.94
N TYR A 180 15.71 11.55 -7.05
CA TYR A 180 16.60 12.66 -7.32
C TYR A 180 16.71 13.55 -6.08
N ARG A 181 17.94 13.89 -5.69
CA ARG A 181 18.23 14.75 -4.56
C ARG A 181 19.29 15.78 -4.95
N LYS A 182 18.88 17.01 -5.19
CA LYS A 182 19.82 18.11 -5.36
C LYS A 182 20.47 18.40 -3.99
N PRO A 183 21.80 18.28 -3.84
CA PRO A 183 22.45 18.68 -2.61
C PRO A 183 22.17 20.16 -2.36
N GLY A 184 21.74 20.49 -1.16
CA GLY A 184 21.56 21.88 -0.74
C GLY A 184 22.92 22.58 -0.74
N GLY A 185 22.92 23.88 -1.03
CA GLY A 185 24.02 24.77 -0.74
C GLY A 185 24.23 24.86 0.78
N TYR A 186 24.84 25.95 1.26
CA TYR A 186 25.05 26.18 2.70
C TYR A 186 23.73 26.03 3.50
N MET A 187 23.80 25.57 4.77
CA MET A 187 22.64 25.35 5.64
C MET A 187 21.69 26.55 5.76
N THR A 188 22.17 27.75 5.43
CA THR A 188 21.39 29.00 5.44
C THR A 188 20.51 29.21 4.20
N GLN A 189 20.77 28.46 3.13
CA GLN A 189 20.01 28.54 1.90
C GLN A 189 19.14 27.29 1.77
N ASN A 190 17.90 27.37 2.20
CA ASN A 190 16.93 26.27 2.08
C ASN A 190 16.44 26.13 0.62
N ASN A 191 17.37 25.82 -0.32
CA ASN A 191 17.11 25.62 -1.73
C ASN A 191 17.20 24.14 -2.14
N GLN A 192 16.81 23.24 -1.24
CA GLN A 192 16.81 21.81 -1.48
C GLN A 192 15.67 21.45 -2.42
N PHE A 193 15.95 20.56 -3.35
CA PHE A 193 14.94 19.95 -4.20
C PHE A 193 15.12 18.43 -4.19
N HIS A 194 14.11 17.74 -3.71
CA HIS A 194 14.04 16.29 -3.73
C HIS A 194 12.84 15.87 -4.56
N PHE A 195 13.04 14.90 -5.40
CA PHE A 195 11.96 14.31 -6.21
C PHE A 195 12.08 12.79 -6.18
N THR A 196 10.98 12.12 -5.91
CA THR A 196 10.90 10.67 -5.91
C THR A 196 9.66 10.26 -6.68
N TYR A 197 9.81 9.36 -7.64
CA TYR A 197 8.67 8.73 -8.30
C TYR A 197 8.89 7.24 -8.43
N GLY A 198 7.82 6.49 -8.51
CA GLY A 198 7.90 5.05 -8.62
C GLY A 198 6.67 4.43 -9.22
N LEU A 199 6.90 3.23 -9.74
CA LEU A 199 5.87 2.34 -10.28
C LEU A 199 6.00 0.99 -9.61
N ALA A 200 4.89 0.37 -9.27
CA ALA A 200 4.88 -0.96 -8.70
C ALA A 200 3.72 -1.81 -9.23
N LEU A 201 3.95 -3.12 -9.23
CA LEU A 201 2.98 -4.15 -9.57
C LEU A 201 2.83 -5.07 -8.37
N TYR A 202 1.61 -5.21 -7.89
CA TYR A 202 1.22 -6.10 -6.82
C TYR A 202 0.35 -7.22 -7.38
N HIS A 203 0.32 -8.36 -6.66
CA HIS A 203 -0.51 -9.52 -7.02
C HIS A 203 -0.19 -10.09 -8.41
N VAL A 204 1.10 -10.12 -8.78
CA VAL A 204 1.55 -10.58 -10.11
C VAL A 204 1.20 -12.05 -10.34
N ASN A 205 1.24 -12.86 -9.29
CA ASN A 205 0.85 -14.26 -9.30
C ASN A 205 -0.66 -14.50 -9.28
N ARG A 206 -1.49 -13.45 -9.12
CA ARG A 206 -2.95 -13.50 -9.11
C ARG A 206 -3.49 -14.64 -8.23
N PRO A 207 -3.18 -14.65 -6.93
CA PRO A 207 -3.55 -15.76 -6.05
C PRO A 207 -5.07 -15.93 -5.97
N ASN A 208 -5.52 -17.13 -5.62
CA ASN A 208 -6.92 -17.39 -5.34
C ASN A 208 -7.32 -16.67 -4.05
N TYR A 209 -8.36 -15.87 -4.11
CA TYR A 209 -8.85 -15.00 -3.05
C TYR A 209 -10.28 -15.36 -2.62
N SER A 210 -10.82 -16.47 -3.12
CA SER A 210 -12.19 -16.92 -2.83
C SER A 210 -12.31 -17.52 -1.44
N LEU A 211 -13.34 -17.12 -0.72
CA LEU A 211 -13.79 -17.75 0.53
C LEU A 211 -14.82 -18.87 0.26
N ILE A 212 -15.28 -19.00 -0.99
CA ILE A 212 -16.25 -20.00 -1.43
C ILE A 212 -15.56 -20.94 -2.40
N SER A 213 -15.54 -22.25 -2.13
CA SER A 213 -14.74 -23.22 -2.91
C SER A 213 -15.25 -23.49 -4.33
N ILE A 214 -16.46 -23.05 -4.67
CA ILE A 214 -17.12 -23.38 -5.94
C ILE A 214 -16.63 -22.48 -7.08
N GLU A 215 -16.18 -21.25 -6.79
CA GLU A 215 -15.64 -20.32 -7.77
C GLU A 215 -14.26 -19.84 -7.36
N SER A 216 -13.27 -19.99 -8.25
CA SER A 216 -11.92 -19.49 -7.99
C SER A 216 -11.84 -18.01 -8.36
N GLU A 217 -12.19 -17.13 -7.45
CA GLU A 217 -11.92 -15.71 -7.61
C GLU A 217 -10.43 -15.42 -7.42
N LYS A 218 -9.81 -14.80 -8.42
CA LYS A 218 -8.41 -14.42 -8.38
C LYS A 218 -8.26 -12.96 -7.99
N LEU A 219 -7.32 -12.70 -7.12
CA LEU A 219 -6.94 -11.33 -6.79
C LEU A 219 -6.40 -10.63 -8.04
N PHE A 220 -6.93 -9.45 -8.36
CA PHE A 220 -6.51 -8.70 -9.54
C PHE A 220 -5.13 -8.07 -9.32
N MET A 221 -4.35 -7.97 -10.40
CA MET A 221 -3.10 -7.20 -10.37
C MET A 221 -3.41 -5.74 -10.07
N ARG A 222 -2.69 -5.19 -9.10
CA ARG A 222 -2.77 -3.78 -8.74
C ARG A 222 -1.53 -3.04 -9.26
N TRP A 223 -1.77 -1.96 -9.97
CA TRP A 223 -0.76 -1.00 -10.37
C TRP A 223 -0.70 0.13 -9.37
N SER A 224 0.49 0.50 -8.94
CA SER A 224 0.73 1.64 -8.09
C SER A 224 1.70 2.58 -8.78
N ALA A 225 1.35 3.87 -8.84
CA ALA A 225 2.21 4.93 -9.33
C ALA A 225 2.19 6.07 -8.31
N PHE A 226 3.33 6.60 -7.96
CA PHE A 226 3.43 7.74 -7.07
C PHE A 226 4.53 8.71 -7.51
N ALA A 227 4.37 9.97 -7.13
CA ALA A 227 5.38 11.00 -7.26
C ALA A 227 5.33 11.89 -6.02
N ASN A 228 6.49 12.17 -5.44
CA ASN A 228 6.67 13.09 -4.33
C ASN A 228 7.75 14.12 -4.67
N ALA A 229 7.51 15.39 -4.35
CA ALA A 229 8.45 16.48 -4.55
C ALA A 229 8.55 17.33 -3.29
N ASP A 230 9.73 17.39 -2.70
CA ASP A 230 10.05 18.25 -1.56
C ASP A 230 10.85 19.47 -2.06
N ILE A 231 10.28 20.64 -1.90
CA ILE A 231 10.85 21.91 -2.38
C ILE A 231 11.18 22.79 -1.18
N GLY A 232 12.46 23.00 -0.94
CA GLY A 232 12.89 23.96 0.06
C GLY A 232 12.64 25.39 -0.42
N ILE A 233 11.91 26.18 0.36
CA ILE A 233 11.68 27.59 0.09
C ILE A 233 12.85 28.38 0.70
N PRO A 234 13.66 29.11 -0.10
CA PRO A 234 14.74 29.89 0.43
C PRO A 234 14.19 30.98 1.36
N ASN A 235 14.78 31.08 2.55
CA ASN A 235 14.41 32.10 3.51
C ASN A 235 14.81 33.47 2.93
N THR A 236 13.86 34.26 2.51
CA THR A 236 14.09 35.67 2.17
C THR A 236 14.39 36.38 3.46
N LYS A 237 15.70 36.57 3.78
CA LYS A 237 16.11 37.47 4.83
C LYS A 237 15.57 38.84 4.49
N GLY A 238 14.56 39.29 5.21
CA GLY A 238 14.32 40.72 5.30
C GLY A 238 15.60 41.34 5.83
N SER A 239 16.23 42.18 5.03
CA SER A 239 17.28 43.09 5.49
C SER A 239 16.65 43.97 6.55
N ILE A 240 17.10 43.81 7.79
CA ILE A 240 16.97 44.82 8.83
C ILE A 240 18.14 45.77 8.67
#